data_1c3ec12907116cbee637d488af98f84f
#
_entry.id   1c3ec12907116cbee637d488af98f84f
#
_cell.length_a   1.000
_cell.length_b   1.000
_cell.length_c   1.000
_cell.angle_alpha   90.00
_cell.angle_beta   90.00
_cell.angle_gamma   90.00
#
_symmetry.space_group_name_H-M   'P 1'
#
loop_
_entity.id
_entity.type
_entity.pdbx_description
1 polymer ?
#
loop_
_entity_poly.entity_id
_entity_poly.type
_entity_poly.pdbx_seq_one_letter_code
_entity_poly.pdbx_strand_id
1 'polypeptide(L)'
;MSKKQGDRISKKEERRLKLERERRMKLFRIWGPVAVVVIALIGLLLFRLLEPDVVGIMKVETAAPSNQHDNDFRYEITDLPPTGGIHATSWLNCGIYDAEVPIENAVHSMEHGAVWLTYDPEQVSADDITLLKNAVRGKGDVVLSQYPSQASPIVLTTWDIQMQLDSAADERVDEFINQYRGTRGPEAGASCSGGIGTPTG
;
A
#
# COMPACT_ATOMS: atom_id res chain seq x y z
N MET A 1 50.80 56.41 23.79
CA MET A 1 50.56 55.27 24.72
C MET A 1 49.04 55.07 24.82
N SER A 2 48.49 54.15 24.05
CA SER A 2 47.03 53.85 24.06
C SER A 2 46.79 52.65 24.98
N LYS A 3 46.11 52.83 26.09
CA LYS A 3 45.69 51.77 27.01
C LYS A 3 44.57 50.95 26.34
N LYS A 4 44.83 49.69 26.07
CA LYS A 4 43.80 48.68 25.80
C LYS A 4 42.91 48.56 27.04
N GLN A 5 41.71 49.15 26.97
CA GLN A 5 40.65 48.93 27.95
C GLN A 5 40.02 47.57 27.61
N GLY A 6 40.53 46.50 28.21
CA GLY A 6 39.94 45.15 28.10
C GLY A 6 38.60 45.17 28.81
N ASP A 7 37.52 44.95 28.06
CA ASP A 7 36.15 44.78 28.56
C ASP A 7 36.15 43.61 29.59
N ARG A 8 36.17 43.93 30.87
CA ARG A 8 35.92 42.98 31.96
C ARG A 8 34.44 42.78 32.07
N ILE A 9 33.94 41.70 31.44
CA ILE A 9 32.56 41.28 31.64
C ILE A 9 32.26 41.23 33.15
N SER A 10 31.21 41.89 33.60
CA SER A 10 30.86 41.95 35.02
C SER A 10 30.47 40.55 35.53
N LYS A 11 30.75 40.19 36.77
CA LYS A 11 30.35 38.93 37.39
C LYS A 11 28.87 38.61 37.22
N LYS A 12 28.04 39.62 37.06
CA LYS A 12 26.59 39.50 36.81
C LYS A 12 26.30 39.05 35.37
N GLU A 13 27.03 39.56 34.40
CA GLU A 13 26.93 39.14 33.01
C GLU A 13 27.43 37.72 32.81
N GLU A 14 28.54 37.32 33.44
CA GLU A 14 29.03 35.92 33.40
C GLU A 14 27.97 34.96 33.94
N ARG A 15 27.30 35.29 35.04
CA ARG A 15 26.22 34.44 35.60
C ARG A 15 25.02 34.37 34.65
N ARG A 16 24.63 35.45 34.00
CA ARG A 16 23.53 35.46 33.00
C ARG A 16 23.88 34.56 31.82
N LEU A 17 25.07 34.70 31.27
CA LEU A 17 25.54 33.88 30.15
C LEU A 17 25.61 32.39 30.51
N LYS A 18 26.07 32.04 31.73
CA LYS A 18 26.03 30.64 32.19
C LYS A 18 24.61 30.09 32.30
N LEU A 19 23.68 30.85 32.89
CA LEU A 19 22.27 30.42 33.00
C LEU A 19 21.60 30.27 31.66
N GLU A 20 21.85 31.15 30.69
CA GLU A 20 21.33 31.06 29.32
C GLU A 20 21.90 29.83 28.60
N ARG A 21 23.19 29.56 28.77
CA ARG A 21 23.87 28.37 28.22
C ARG A 21 23.30 27.08 28.80
N GLU A 22 23.07 27.03 30.10
CA GLU A 22 22.47 25.89 30.78
C GLU A 22 21.02 25.66 30.32
N ARG A 23 20.23 26.73 30.17
CA ARG A 23 18.87 26.65 29.62
C ARG A 23 18.87 26.12 28.18
N ARG A 24 19.74 26.64 27.32
CA ARG A 24 19.89 26.16 25.93
C ARG A 24 20.31 24.69 25.90
N MET A 25 21.25 24.29 26.74
CA MET A 25 21.71 22.90 26.85
C MET A 25 20.59 21.96 27.35
N LYS A 26 19.80 22.40 28.34
CA LYS A 26 18.63 21.62 28.81
C LYS A 26 17.58 21.48 27.71
N LEU A 27 17.23 22.56 27.02
CA LEU A 27 16.32 22.52 25.89
C LEU A 27 16.84 21.61 24.77
N PHE A 28 18.12 21.71 24.42
CA PHE A 28 18.72 20.85 23.39
C PHE A 28 18.73 19.37 23.78
N ARG A 29 18.98 19.05 25.07
CA ARG A 29 18.92 17.66 25.55
C ARG A 29 17.52 17.06 25.50
N ILE A 30 16.46 17.85 25.67
CA ILE A 30 15.08 17.40 25.63
C ILE A 30 14.57 17.38 24.19
N TRP A 31 14.75 18.48 23.46
CA TRP A 31 14.16 18.66 22.11
C TRP A 31 15.04 18.12 20.99
N GLY A 32 16.33 17.96 21.20
CA GLY A 32 17.26 17.41 20.21
C GLY A 32 16.84 16.00 19.73
N PRO A 33 16.67 15.03 20.65
CA PRO A 33 16.19 13.69 20.26
C PRO A 33 14.80 13.70 19.60
N VAL A 34 13.87 14.55 20.09
CA VAL A 34 12.55 14.70 19.50
C VAL A 34 12.64 15.21 18.06
N ALA A 35 13.45 16.22 17.82
CA ALA A 35 13.67 16.76 16.47
C ALA A 35 14.25 15.71 15.51
N VAL A 36 15.20 14.88 15.97
CA VAL A 36 15.78 13.79 15.17
C VAL A 36 14.71 12.77 14.78
N VAL A 37 13.85 12.36 15.74
CA VAL A 37 12.75 11.43 15.46
C VAL A 37 11.75 12.03 14.46
N VAL A 38 11.37 13.28 14.64
CA VAL A 38 10.45 13.98 13.72
C VAL A 38 11.04 14.07 12.31
N ILE A 39 12.32 14.43 12.18
CA ILE A 39 13.01 14.50 10.87
C ILE A 39 13.07 13.12 10.23
N ALA A 40 13.36 12.07 11.01
CA ALA A 40 13.38 10.70 10.50
C ALA A 40 12.00 10.23 10.01
N LEU A 41 10.93 10.56 10.75
CA LEU A 41 9.54 10.26 10.34
C LEU A 41 9.13 11.02 9.08
N ILE A 42 9.49 12.31 8.99
CA ILE A 42 9.24 13.11 7.77
C ILE A 42 10.03 12.53 6.60
N GLY A 43 11.29 12.16 6.80
CA GLY A 43 12.11 11.53 5.77
C GLY A 43 11.52 10.21 5.27
N LEU A 44 11.04 9.37 6.18
CA LEU A 44 10.36 8.11 5.84
C LEU A 44 9.05 8.36 5.07
N LEU A 45 8.26 9.34 5.51
CA LEU A 45 7.02 9.72 4.83
C LEU A 45 7.31 10.22 3.41
N LEU A 46 8.28 11.13 3.26
CA LEU A 46 8.68 11.64 1.94
C LEU A 46 9.24 10.53 1.04
N PHE A 47 10.01 9.61 1.59
CA PHE A 47 10.49 8.44 0.85
C PHE A 47 9.33 7.62 0.29
N ARG A 48 8.31 7.32 1.10
CA ARG A 48 7.10 6.60 0.66
C ARG A 48 6.29 7.36 -0.38
N LEU A 49 6.16 8.70 -0.23
CA LEU A 49 5.41 9.55 -1.18
C LEU A 49 6.13 9.74 -2.52
N LEU A 50 7.45 9.57 -2.56
CA LEU A 50 8.29 9.74 -3.76
C LEU A 50 8.67 8.39 -4.38
N GLU A 51 8.20 7.27 -3.85
CA GLU A 51 8.43 5.95 -4.44
C GLU A 51 7.79 5.91 -5.85
N PRO A 52 8.56 5.60 -6.92
CA PRO A 52 8.00 5.56 -8.27
C PRO A 52 6.99 4.42 -8.39
N ASP A 53 5.99 4.60 -9.25
CA ASP A 53 5.07 3.52 -9.60
C ASP A 53 5.84 2.33 -10.21
N VAL A 54 5.35 1.11 -9.98
CA VAL A 54 5.91 -0.11 -10.60
C VAL A 54 5.86 0.02 -12.13
N VAL A 55 6.92 -0.37 -12.79
CA VAL A 55 7.02 -0.26 -14.26
C VAL A 55 6.01 -1.20 -14.93
N GLY A 56 5.25 -0.66 -15.87
CA GLY A 56 4.29 -1.44 -16.68
C GLY A 56 2.86 -1.47 -16.12
N ILE A 57 2.55 -0.65 -15.11
CA ILE A 57 1.16 -0.48 -14.68
C ILE A 57 0.34 0.27 -15.72
N MET A 58 -0.93 -0.07 -15.79
CA MET A 58 -1.97 0.68 -16.49
C MET A 58 -2.85 1.38 -15.45
N LYS A 59 -3.02 2.70 -15.59
CA LYS A 59 -4.02 3.45 -14.82
C LYS A 59 -5.33 3.40 -15.59
N VAL A 60 -6.37 2.83 -14.97
CA VAL A 60 -7.68 2.63 -15.57
C VAL A 60 -8.68 3.44 -14.76
N GLU A 61 -9.19 4.50 -15.34
CA GLU A 61 -10.20 5.33 -14.66
C GLU A 61 -11.53 4.56 -14.60
N THR A 62 -12.00 4.29 -13.39
CA THR A 62 -13.25 3.58 -13.17
C THR A 62 -14.42 4.52 -13.43
N ALA A 63 -15.26 4.20 -14.40
CA ALA A 63 -16.37 5.06 -14.86
C ALA A 63 -17.56 5.12 -13.89
N ALA A 64 -17.65 4.23 -12.90
CA ALA A 64 -18.75 4.17 -11.94
C ALA A 64 -18.41 4.89 -10.63
N PRO A 65 -19.43 5.43 -9.91
CA PRO A 65 -19.21 5.97 -8.57
C PRO A 65 -18.56 4.96 -7.65
N SER A 66 -17.53 5.37 -6.95
CA SER A 66 -16.66 4.51 -6.14
C SER A 66 -17.33 3.86 -4.92
N ASN A 67 -18.49 4.31 -4.50
CA ASN A 67 -19.19 3.85 -3.30
C ASN A 67 -20.60 3.32 -3.58
N GLN A 68 -20.82 2.77 -4.76
CA GLN A 68 -22.13 2.24 -5.14
C GLN A 68 -22.20 0.74 -4.90
N HIS A 69 -22.92 0.35 -3.84
CA HIS A 69 -23.20 -1.05 -3.53
C HIS A 69 -24.53 -1.49 -4.19
N ASP A 70 -24.49 -2.62 -4.87
CA ASP A 70 -25.68 -3.26 -5.46
C ASP A 70 -25.49 -4.78 -5.48
N ASN A 71 -26.28 -5.50 -4.69
CA ASN A 71 -26.20 -6.95 -4.61
C ASN A 71 -26.84 -7.67 -5.81
N ASP A 72 -27.60 -6.96 -6.63
CA ASP A 72 -28.23 -7.50 -7.84
C ASP A 72 -27.38 -7.25 -9.09
N PHE A 73 -26.40 -6.36 -9.00
CA PHE A 73 -25.43 -6.11 -10.08
C PHE A 73 -24.56 -7.33 -10.34
N ARG A 74 -24.26 -7.59 -11.61
CA ARG A 74 -23.32 -8.63 -12.03
C ARG A 74 -22.41 -8.09 -13.10
N TYR A 75 -21.11 -8.33 -12.93
CA TYR A 75 -20.13 -8.06 -13.98
C TYR A 75 -20.29 -9.06 -15.13
N GLU A 76 -20.25 -8.56 -16.35
CA GLU A 76 -19.96 -9.43 -17.49
C GLU A 76 -18.50 -9.88 -17.39
N ILE A 77 -18.25 -11.16 -17.64
CA ILE A 77 -16.88 -11.69 -17.68
C ILE A 77 -16.21 -11.15 -18.94
N THR A 78 -15.17 -10.38 -18.74
CA THR A 78 -14.32 -9.83 -19.81
C THR A 78 -12.94 -10.46 -19.77
N ASP A 79 -12.10 -10.11 -20.73
CA ASP A 79 -10.70 -10.56 -20.80
C ASP A 79 -9.78 -9.97 -19.71
N LEU A 80 -10.28 -9.06 -18.87
CA LEU A 80 -9.55 -8.49 -17.74
C LEU A 80 -10.48 -8.31 -16.53
N PRO A 81 -9.98 -8.55 -15.30
CA PRO A 81 -10.71 -8.22 -14.09
C PRO A 81 -11.05 -6.72 -14.02
N PRO A 82 -12.23 -6.35 -13.48
CA PRO A 82 -12.58 -4.94 -13.29
C PRO A 82 -11.65 -4.28 -12.25
N THR A 83 -11.35 -2.99 -12.47
CA THR A 83 -10.48 -2.20 -11.60
C THR A 83 -11.22 -1.39 -10.53
N GLY A 84 -12.52 -1.60 -10.37
CA GLY A 84 -13.40 -0.89 -9.45
C GLY A 84 -14.80 -0.76 -10.04
N GLY A 85 -15.68 -0.01 -9.40
CA GLY A 85 -17.04 0.25 -9.87
C GLY A 85 -18.11 -0.27 -8.92
N ILE A 86 -19.32 -0.53 -9.45
CA ILE A 86 -20.46 -1.05 -8.67
C ILE A 86 -20.11 -2.44 -8.13
N HIS A 87 -20.36 -2.69 -6.85
CA HIS A 87 -19.98 -3.95 -6.22
C HIS A 87 -20.98 -4.39 -5.14
N ALA A 88 -20.83 -5.61 -4.63
CA ALA A 88 -21.67 -6.16 -3.58
C ALA A 88 -21.47 -5.43 -2.24
N THR A 89 -22.48 -5.48 -1.35
CA THR A 89 -22.38 -4.89 0.00
C THR A 89 -21.43 -5.63 0.94
N SER A 90 -21.06 -6.87 0.60
CA SER A 90 -20.11 -7.66 1.37
C SER A 90 -18.82 -7.84 0.59
N TRP A 91 -17.69 -7.65 1.25
CA TRP A 91 -16.38 -7.91 0.64
C TRP A 91 -16.01 -9.40 0.68
N LEU A 92 -15.08 -9.80 -0.16
CA LEU A 92 -14.45 -11.11 -0.13
C LEU A 92 -13.32 -11.10 0.91
N ASN A 93 -13.24 -12.13 1.75
CA ASN A 93 -12.10 -12.27 2.66
C ASN A 93 -10.79 -12.39 1.87
N CYS A 94 -9.80 -11.62 2.23
CA CYS A 94 -8.47 -11.71 1.60
C CYS A 94 -7.81 -13.06 1.90
N GLY A 95 -7.04 -13.57 0.93
CA GLY A 95 -6.30 -14.82 1.01
C GLY A 95 -6.28 -15.58 -0.30
N ILE A 96 -5.95 -16.85 -0.25
CA ILE A 96 -5.75 -17.73 -1.41
C ILE A 96 -7.03 -18.52 -1.69
N TYR A 97 -7.50 -18.48 -2.93
CA TYR A 97 -8.61 -19.27 -3.45
C TYR A 97 -8.11 -20.14 -4.60
N ASP A 98 -8.47 -21.43 -4.58
CA ASP A 98 -8.09 -22.41 -5.61
C ASP A 98 -9.10 -22.46 -6.78
N ALA A 99 -10.06 -21.55 -6.81
CA ALA A 99 -11.12 -21.45 -7.81
C ALA A 99 -11.43 -19.97 -8.11
N GLU A 100 -12.34 -19.74 -9.03
CA GLU A 100 -12.94 -18.42 -9.26
C GLU A 100 -13.67 -17.92 -8.01
N VAL A 101 -13.74 -16.60 -7.87
CA VAL A 101 -14.44 -15.93 -6.78
C VAL A 101 -15.52 -14.99 -7.33
N PRO A 102 -16.56 -14.63 -6.55
CA PRO A 102 -17.52 -13.63 -6.97
C PRO A 102 -16.82 -12.28 -7.22
N ILE A 103 -16.91 -11.82 -8.45
CA ILE A 103 -16.21 -10.60 -8.92
C ILE A 103 -16.64 -9.37 -8.11
N GLU A 104 -17.94 -9.22 -7.87
CA GLU A 104 -18.52 -8.08 -7.15
C GLU A 104 -17.98 -7.97 -5.70
N ASN A 105 -17.72 -9.12 -5.08
CA ASN A 105 -17.16 -9.17 -3.73
C ASN A 105 -15.65 -8.92 -3.72
N ALA A 106 -14.93 -9.37 -4.75
CA ALA A 106 -13.51 -9.06 -4.94
C ALA A 106 -13.30 -7.56 -5.21
N VAL A 107 -14.19 -6.93 -5.99
CA VAL A 107 -14.17 -5.47 -6.21
C VAL A 107 -14.36 -4.71 -4.89
N HIS A 108 -15.28 -5.15 -4.02
CA HIS A 108 -15.43 -4.54 -2.70
C HIS A 108 -14.14 -4.68 -1.85
N SER A 109 -13.46 -5.84 -1.92
CA SER A 109 -12.17 -5.97 -1.24
C SER A 109 -11.13 -4.99 -1.78
N MET A 110 -11.14 -4.69 -3.09
CA MET A 110 -10.26 -3.65 -3.66
C MET A 110 -10.66 -2.24 -3.20
N GLU A 111 -11.94 -1.96 -2.93
CA GLU A 111 -12.36 -0.71 -2.29
C GLU A 111 -11.68 -0.53 -0.93
N HIS A 112 -11.57 -1.63 -0.13
CA HIS A 112 -10.84 -1.67 1.13
C HIS A 112 -9.31 -1.60 0.97
N GLY A 113 -8.81 -1.65 -0.26
CA GLY A 113 -7.39 -1.56 -0.57
C GLY A 113 -6.72 -2.88 -0.94
N ALA A 114 -7.48 -3.95 -1.15
CA ALA A 114 -6.87 -5.21 -1.55
C ALA A 114 -6.25 -5.14 -2.95
N VAL A 115 -5.19 -5.91 -3.13
CA VAL A 115 -4.68 -6.32 -4.44
C VAL A 115 -5.36 -7.63 -4.81
N TRP A 116 -5.98 -7.68 -5.96
CA TRP A 116 -6.54 -8.89 -6.55
C TRP A 116 -5.57 -9.44 -7.59
N LEU A 117 -4.86 -10.50 -7.24
CA LEU A 117 -3.97 -11.26 -8.11
C LEU A 117 -4.77 -12.39 -8.74
N THR A 118 -4.91 -12.37 -10.05
CA THR A 118 -5.64 -13.38 -10.81
C THR A 118 -4.70 -14.13 -11.75
N TYR A 119 -5.06 -15.38 -12.06
CA TYR A 119 -4.37 -16.18 -13.05
C TYR A 119 -5.34 -17.00 -13.91
N ASP A 120 -4.97 -17.22 -15.15
CA ASP A 120 -5.68 -18.14 -16.03
C ASP A 120 -5.11 -19.57 -15.85
N PRO A 121 -5.90 -20.52 -15.35
CA PRO A 121 -5.43 -21.87 -15.09
C PRO A 121 -5.00 -22.64 -16.35
N GLU A 122 -5.42 -22.21 -17.55
CA GLU A 122 -5.00 -22.81 -18.82
C GLU A 122 -3.66 -22.27 -19.33
N GLN A 123 -3.22 -21.11 -18.84
CA GLN A 123 -2.00 -20.41 -19.27
C GLN A 123 -0.83 -20.54 -18.29
N VAL A 124 -1.07 -20.96 -17.04
CA VAL A 124 -0.04 -21.08 -16.00
C VAL A 124 0.20 -22.54 -15.60
N SER A 125 1.43 -22.87 -15.26
CA SER A 125 1.81 -24.19 -14.75
C SER A 125 1.48 -24.36 -13.26
N ALA A 126 1.52 -25.58 -12.75
CA ALA A 126 1.39 -25.85 -11.31
C ALA A 126 2.53 -25.19 -10.48
N ASP A 127 3.72 -25.06 -11.06
CA ASP A 127 4.85 -24.39 -10.43
C ASP A 127 4.60 -22.87 -10.36
N ASP A 128 4.05 -22.26 -11.41
CA ASP A 128 3.65 -20.85 -11.41
C ASP A 128 2.58 -20.58 -10.34
N ILE A 129 1.55 -21.44 -10.24
CA ILE A 129 0.52 -21.32 -9.20
C ILE A 129 1.16 -21.39 -7.81
N THR A 130 2.16 -22.24 -7.62
CA THR A 130 2.89 -22.33 -6.36
C THR A 130 3.67 -21.05 -6.04
N LEU A 131 4.31 -20.43 -7.05
CA LEU A 131 4.98 -19.14 -6.91
C LEU A 131 4.00 -18.03 -6.51
N LEU A 132 2.83 -17.93 -7.20
CA LEU A 132 1.79 -16.96 -6.89
C LEU A 132 1.25 -17.15 -5.46
N LYS A 133 0.99 -18.37 -5.03
CA LYS A 133 0.59 -18.68 -3.65
C LYS A 133 1.63 -18.24 -2.63
N ASN A 134 2.91 -18.45 -2.93
CA ASN A 134 4.00 -18.02 -2.05
C ASN A 134 4.11 -16.48 -1.98
N ALA A 135 3.88 -15.79 -3.10
CA ALA A 135 3.86 -14.33 -3.13
C ALA A 135 2.74 -13.73 -2.26
N VAL A 136 1.62 -14.44 -2.08
CA VAL A 136 0.47 -13.99 -1.26
C VAL A 136 0.55 -14.45 0.18
N ARG A 137 1.14 -15.63 0.44
CA ARG A 137 1.13 -16.25 1.76
C ARG A 137 1.67 -15.34 2.86
N GLY A 138 0.87 -15.14 3.91
CA GLY A 138 1.21 -14.29 5.06
C GLY A 138 1.13 -12.79 4.80
N LYS A 139 0.67 -12.36 3.61
CA LYS A 139 0.39 -10.97 3.31
C LYS A 139 -1.11 -10.70 3.47
N GLY A 140 -1.46 -9.68 4.29
CA GLY A 140 -2.82 -9.16 4.35
C GLY A 140 -3.17 -8.37 3.09
N ASP A 141 -4.46 -8.09 2.90
CA ASP A 141 -5.00 -7.25 1.83
C ASP A 141 -4.59 -7.72 0.42
N VAL A 142 -4.57 -9.04 0.21
CA VAL A 142 -4.35 -9.66 -1.11
C VAL A 142 -5.34 -10.80 -1.30
N VAL A 143 -5.98 -10.83 -2.46
CA VAL A 143 -6.79 -11.97 -2.93
C VAL A 143 -6.05 -12.63 -4.09
N LEU A 144 -5.87 -13.95 -4.05
CA LEU A 144 -5.42 -14.75 -5.18
C LEU A 144 -6.58 -15.66 -5.62
N SER A 145 -6.93 -15.61 -6.90
CA SER A 145 -7.96 -16.52 -7.46
C SER A 145 -7.72 -16.84 -8.92
N GLN A 146 -8.43 -17.83 -9.43
CA GLN A 146 -8.56 -18.06 -10.86
C GLN A 146 -9.41 -16.95 -11.51
N TYR A 147 -9.08 -16.64 -12.77
CA TYR A 147 -9.88 -15.85 -13.68
C TYR A 147 -9.68 -16.40 -15.09
N PRO A 148 -10.48 -17.41 -15.49
CA PRO A 148 -10.29 -18.10 -16.77
C PRO A 148 -10.45 -17.17 -17.97
N SER A 149 -9.67 -17.44 -19.02
CA SER A 149 -9.74 -16.69 -20.29
C SER A 149 -9.34 -15.21 -20.18
N GLN A 150 -8.64 -14.80 -19.16
CA GLN A 150 -8.09 -13.45 -19.11
C GLN A 150 -6.98 -13.24 -20.16
N ALA A 151 -6.77 -11.98 -20.57
CA ALA A 151 -5.87 -11.60 -21.68
C ALA A 151 -4.40 -11.99 -21.45
N SER A 152 -3.97 -12.16 -20.22
CA SER A 152 -2.59 -12.52 -19.84
C SER A 152 -2.59 -13.65 -18.82
N PRO A 153 -1.55 -14.47 -18.76
CA PRO A 153 -1.44 -15.54 -17.77
C PRO A 153 -1.68 -15.07 -16.34
N ILE A 154 -1.22 -13.86 -16.01
CA ILE A 154 -1.30 -13.28 -14.67
C ILE A 154 -1.71 -11.82 -14.79
N VAL A 155 -2.68 -11.41 -13.95
CA VAL A 155 -3.11 -10.00 -13.84
C VAL A 155 -3.13 -9.61 -12.37
N LEU A 156 -2.52 -8.47 -12.06
CA LEU A 156 -2.61 -7.83 -10.75
C LEU A 156 -3.50 -6.60 -10.88
N THR A 157 -4.51 -6.53 -10.04
CA THR A 157 -5.49 -5.45 -10.06
C THR A 157 -5.63 -4.86 -8.66
N THR A 158 -5.73 -3.57 -8.58
CA THR A 158 -6.21 -2.83 -7.41
C THR A 158 -7.04 -1.65 -7.90
N TRP A 159 -7.61 -0.85 -7.01
CA TRP A 159 -8.49 0.24 -7.43
C TRP A 159 -7.80 1.20 -8.42
N ASP A 160 -8.38 1.35 -9.63
CA ASP A 160 -7.90 2.18 -10.75
C ASP A 160 -6.52 1.83 -11.31
N ILE A 161 -5.93 0.68 -10.91
CA ILE A 161 -4.60 0.26 -11.39
C ILE A 161 -4.62 -1.23 -11.73
N GLN A 162 -4.01 -1.56 -12.87
CA GLN A 162 -3.86 -2.94 -13.33
C GLN A 162 -2.49 -3.16 -13.95
N MET A 163 -1.99 -4.38 -13.87
CA MET A 163 -0.76 -4.83 -14.53
C MET A 163 -0.94 -6.27 -15.05
N GLN A 164 -0.48 -6.50 -16.26
CA GLN A 164 -0.48 -7.80 -16.90
C GLN A 164 0.94 -8.36 -16.97
N LEU A 165 1.10 -9.64 -16.67
CA LEU A 165 2.40 -10.32 -16.65
C LEU A 165 2.31 -11.69 -17.33
N ASP A 166 3.40 -12.08 -17.98
CA ASP A 166 3.53 -13.38 -18.65
C ASP A 166 4.14 -14.48 -17.76
N SER A 167 4.68 -14.13 -16.59
CA SER A 167 5.39 -15.07 -15.72
C SER A 167 5.14 -14.80 -14.24
N ALA A 168 4.90 -15.86 -13.47
CA ALA A 168 4.80 -15.82 -12.02
C ALA A 168 6.14 -15.53 -11.31
N ALA A 169 7.26 -15.72 -12.01
CA ALA A 169 8.59 -15.42 -11.50
C ALA A 169 9.03 -13.96 -11.74
N ASP A 170 8.18 -13.12 -12.34
CA ASP A 170 8.45 -11.70 -12.52
C ASP A 170 8.47 -10.99 -11.17
N GLU A 171 9.57 -10.29 -10.87
CA GLU A 171 9.75 -9.58 -9.58
C GLU A 171 8.69 -8.51 -9.32
N ARG A 172 8.06 -8.00 -10.41
CA ARG A 172 6.97 -7.01 -10.31
C ARG A 172 5.71 -7.57 -9.62
N VAL A 173 5.55 -8.90 -9.50
CA VAL A 173 4.48 -9.49 -8.68
C VAL A 173 4.60 -9.03 -7.23
N ASP A 174 5.78 -9.20 -6.64
CA ASP A 174 6.04 -8.79 -5.26
C ASP A 174 6.08 -7.27 -5.11
N GLU A 175 6.65 -6.55 -6.07
CA GLU A 175 6.70 -5.08 -6.08
C GLU A 175 5.29 -4.50 -6.07
N PHE A 176 4.40 -4.93 -6.97
CA PHE A 176 3.02 -4.47 -7.05
C PHE A 176 2.25 -4.75 -5.75
N ILE A 177 2.32 -5.98 -5.24
CA ILE A 177 1.67 -6.34 -3.98
C ILE A 177 2.17 -5.44 -2.84
N ASN A 178 3.48 -5.27 -2.70
CA ASN A 178 4.05 -4.50 -1.59
C ASN A 178 3.75 -3.01 -1.68
N GLN A 179 3.66 -2.47 -2.88
CA GLN A 179 3.38 -1.05 -3.10
C GLN A 179 1.90 -0.70 -2.92
N TYR A 180 0.99 -1.58 -3.39
CA TYR A 180 -0.41 -1.19 -3.51
C TYR A 180 -1.35 -1.81 -2.46
N ARG A 181 -1.01 -2.94 -1.83
CA ARG A 181 -1.89 -3.55 -0.83
C ARG A 181 -2.14 -2.62 0.37
N GLY A 182 -3.40 -2.46 0.74
CA GLY A 182 -3.85 -1.60 1.84
C GLY A 182 -3.74 -0.09 1.55
N THR A 183 -3.39 0.34 0.32
CA THR A 183 -3.08 1.75 0.03
C THR A 183 -3.98 2.38 -1.03
N ARG A 184 -4.70 1.58 -1.81
CA ARG A 184 -5.57 2.03 -2.90
C ARG A 184 -7.02 1.70 -2.61
N GLY A 185 -7.94 2.49 -3.18
CA GLY A 185 -9.37 2.34 -2.97
C GLY A 185 -9.95 3.45 -2.10
N PRO A 186 -11.23 3.75 -2.26
CA PRO A 186 -11.93 4.77 -1.48
C PRO A 186 -11.92 4.53 0.02
N GLU A 187 -11.91 3.26 0.45
CA GLU A 187 -11.90 2.82 1.83
C GLU A 187 -10.59 2.11 2.21
N ALA A 188 -9.47 2.51 1.58
CA ALA A 188 -8.16 1.89 1.80
C ALA A 188 -7.80 1.82 3.30
N GLY A 189 -7.38 0.62 3.75
CA GLY A 189 -7.09 0.33 5.15
C GLY A 189 -8.28 -0.19 5.96
N ALA A 190 -9.47 -0.31 5.37
CA ALA A 190 -10.58 -1.05 5.99
C ALA A 190 -10.25 -2.55 6.05
N SER A 191 -10.96 -3.29 6.91
CA SER A 191 -10.68 -4.72 7.11
C SER A 191 -10.94 -5.53 5.85
N CYS A 192 -10.02 -6.42 5.52
CA CYS A 192 -10.19 -7.43 4.47
C CYS A 192 -10.58 -8.81 5.04
N SER A 193 -11.08 -8.85 6.27
CA SER A 193 -11.56 -10.07 6.95
C SER A 193 -12.93 -9.83 7.59
N GLY A 194 -13.71 -10.90 7.78
CA GLY A 194 -15.08 -10.80 8.32
C GLY A 194 -16.15 -10.62 7.24
N GLY A 195 -15.79 -10.67 5.97
CA GLY A 195 -16.67 -10.73 4.82
C GLY A 195 -17.09 -12.15 4.47
N ILE A 196 -17.30 -12.40 3.18
CA ILE A 196 -17.66 -13.72 2.66
C ILE A 196 -16.44 -14.48 2.15
N GLY A 197 -16.63 -15.77 1.87
CA GLY A 197 -15.59 -16.66 1.34
C GLY A 197 -14.66 -17.22 2.43
N THR A 198 -14.09 -18.38 2.11
CA THR A 198 -13.15 -19.07 3.01
C THR A 198 -11.88 -19.37 2.22
N PRO A 199 -10.83 -18.54 2.38
CA PRO A 199 -9.56 -18.78 1.71
C PRO A 199 -8.91 -20.07 2.22
N THR A 200 -8.10 -20.71 1.38
CA THR A 200 -7.40 -21.98 1.67
C THR A 200 -6.02 -21.78 2.30
N GLY A 201 -5.51 -20.52 2.36
CA GLY A 201 -4.19 -20.22 2.91
C GLY A 201 -3.93 -18.74 3.13
#